data_a43d283c0f5cb0eb3d6f0aac38d54cf3
#
_entry.id   a43d283c0f5cb0eb3d6f0aac38d54cf3
#
_cell.length_a   1.000
_cell.length_b   1.000
_cell.length_c   1.000
_cell.angle_alpha   90.00
_cell.angle_beta   90.00
_cell.angle_gamma   90.00
#
_symmetry.space_group_name_H-M   'P 1'
#
loop_
_entity.id
_entity.type
_entity.pdbx_description
1 polymer ?
#
loop_
_entity_poly.entity_id
_entity_poly.type
_entity_poly.pdbx_seq_one_letter_code
_entity_poly.pdbx_strand_id
1 'polypeptide(L)'
;MNRKLTYLATPYTHPSGHVRYRRFACATKVMADLMRAGELVYSPISMTHHAAVSHGLPHNFAFWSEHCRAVLSVCGKLIVLKLDGWEHSVGVAAEIAMAEEMGIPIEFIEWEG
;
A
#
# COMPACT_ATOMS: atom_id res chain seq x y z
N MET A 1 -17.60 17.12 -10.39
CA MET A 1 -17.10 16.62 -9.09
C MET A 1 -15.88 15.73 -9.30
N ASN A 2 -14.77 16.06 -8.66
CA ASN A 2 -13.53 15.31 -8.82
C ASN A 2 -13.44 14.19 -7.78
N ARG A 3 -13.30 12.97 -8.27
CA ARG A 3 -13.02 11.84 -7.41
C ARG A 3 -11.52 11.65 -7.37
N LYS A 4 -11.00 11.43 -6.18
CA LYS A 4 -9.58 11.22 -5.98
C LYS A 4 -9.28 9.77 -5.67
N LEU A 5 -8.03 9.37 -5.92
CA LEU A 5 -7.57 8.04 -5.60
C LEU A 5 -7.49 7.85 -4.09
N THR A 6 -7.75 6.63 -3.66
CA THR A 6 -7.48 6.15 -2.31
C THR A 6 -6.19 5.33 -2.38
N TYR A 7 -5.24 5.65 -1.52
CA TYR A 7 -3.97 4.94 -1.45
C TYR A 7 -4.10 3.84 -0.40
N LEU A 8 -3.84 2.60 -0.79
CA LEU A 8 -3.92 1.46 0.13
C LEU A 8 -2.52 1.06 0.56
N ALA A 9 -2.19 1.33 1.82
CA ALA A 9 -0.89 0.97 2.40
C ALA A 9 -0.97 -0.39 3.07
N THR A 10 -0.01 -1.25 2.77
CA THR A 10 0.07 -2.62 3.28
C THR A 10 1.52 -2.95 3.60
N PRO A 11 1.80 -3.71 4.68
CA PRO A 11 3.17 -4.19 4.89
C PRO A 11 3.56 -5.14 3.76
N TYR A 12 4.81 -5.05 3.31
CA TYR A 12 5.29 -5.89 2.21
C TYR A 12 6.64 -6.53 2.51
N THR A 13 7.66 -5.70 2.79
CA THR A 13 9.04 -6.16 2.92
C THR A 13 9.18 -7.22 4.02
N HIS A 14 9.80 -8.34 3.64
CA HIS A 14 10.04 -9.46 4.55
C HIS A 14 11.16 -10.30 3.92
N PRO A 15 12.04 -10.94 4.71
CA PRO A 15 13.08 -11.80 4.15
C PRO A 15 12.54 -12.96 3.33
N SER A 16 11.38 -13.50 3.70
CA SER A 16 10.76 -14.62 2.99
C SER A 16 9.95 -14.13 1.78
N GLY A 17 10.28 -14.65 0.59
CA GLY A 17 9.49 -14.39 -0.62
C GLY A 17 8.07 -14.92 -0.50
N HIS A 18 7.88 -16.00 0.28
CA HIS A 18 6.57 -16.58 0.53
C HIS A 18 5.67 -15.59 1.30
N VAL A 19 6.22 -14.93 2.31
CA VAL A 19 5.51 -13.93 3.09
C VAL A 19 5.19 -12.71 2.21
N ARG A 20 6.14 -12.26 1.40
CA ARG A 20 5.91 -11.13 0.49
C ARG A 20 4.78 -11.45 -0.49
N TYR A 21 4.75 -12.66 -1.04
CA TYR A 21 3.67 -13.06 -1.95
C TYR A 21 2.32 -13.06 -1.25
N ARG A 22 2.27 -13.60 -0.01
CA ARG A 22 1.03 -13.63 0.76
C ARG A 22 0.52 -12.21 1.03
N ARG A 23 1.42 -11.30 1.37
CA ARG A 23 1.06 -9.89 1.61
C ARG A 23 0.53 -9.23 0.33
N PHE A 24 1.15 -9.53 -0.80
CA PHE A 24 0.67 -9.08 -2.10
C PHE A 24 -0.74 -9.60 -2.39
N ALA A 25 -0.98 -10.88 -2.16
CA ALA A 25 -2.29 -11.48 -2.41
C ALA A 25 -3.38 -10.84 -1.51
N CYS A 26 -3.05 -10.60 -0.25
CA CYS A 26 -3.98 -9.96 0.70
C CYS A 26 -4.28 -8.52 0.28
N ALA A 27 -3.25 -7.75 -0.11
CA ALA A 27 -3.43 -6.38 -0.57
C ALA A 27 -4.32 -6.33 -1.82
N THR A 28 -4.09 -7.26 -2.74
CA THR A 28 -4.86 -7.33 -3.99
C THR A 28 -6.32 -7.66 -3.72
N LYS A 29 -6.59 -8.57 -2.78
CA LYS A 29 -7.97 -8.89 -2.39
C LYS A 29 -8.69 -7.67 -1.83
N VAL A 30 -8.05 -6.96 -0.91
CA VAL A 30 -8.65 -5.78 -0.29
C VAL A 30 -8.84 -4.67 -1.32
N MET A 31 -7.87 -4.48 -2.20
CA MET A 31 -8.00 -3.52 -3.31
C MET A 31 -9.23 -3.84 -4.15
N ALA A 32 -9.43 -5.10 -4.52
CA ALA A 32 -10.58 -5.51 -5.31
C ALA A 32 -11.90 -5.28 -4.57
N ASP A 33 -11.94 -5.57 -3.27
CA ASP A 33 -13.13 -5.36 -2.45
C ASP A 33 -13.48 -3.87 -2.37
N LEU A 34 -12.49 -3.02 -2.18
CA LEU A 34 -12.69 -1.56 -2.15
C LEU A 34 -13.19 -1.04 -3.51
N MET A 35 -12.64 -1.57 -4.59
CA MET A 35 -13.06 -1.19 -5.94
C MET A 35 -14.52 -1.57 -6.18
N ARG A 36 -14.95 -2.76 -5.71
CA ARG A 36 -16.36 -3.17 -5.82
C ARG A 36 -17.26 -2.24 -5.03
N ALA A 37 -16.76 -1.66 -3.94
CA ALA A 37 -17.51 -0.71 -3.13
C ALA A 37 -17.51 0.69 -3.73
N GLY A 38 -16.85 0.91 -4.85
CA GLY A 38 -16.87 2.18 -5.55
C GLY A 38 -15.65 3.07 -5.31
N GLU A 39 -14.66 2.60 -4.59
CA GLU A 39 -13.42 3.35 -4.38
C GLU A 39 -12.52 3.29 -5.62
N LEU A 40 -11.77 4.35 -5.84
CA LEU A 40 -10.73 4.38 -6.87
C LEU A 40 -9.40 4.15 -6.15
N VAL A 41 -8.86 2.94 -6.23
CA VAL A 41 -7.78 2.51 -5.34
C VAL A 41 -6.46 2.34 -6.09
N TYR A 42 -5.40 2.84 -5.47
CA TYR A 42 -4.02 2.52 -5.84
C TYR A 42 -3.38 1.74 -4.70
N SER A 43 -2.94 0.52 -4.99
CA SER A 43 -2.17 -0.30 -4.05
C SER A 43 -0.76 -0.45 -4.61
N PRO A 44 0.26 0.17 -3.98
CA PRO A 44 1.63 0.04 -4.51
C PRO A 44 2.08 -1.41 -4.59
N ILE A 45 1.73 -2.21 -3.61
CA ILE A 45 2.15 -3.62 -3.57
C ILE A 45 1.51 -4.40 -4.72
N SER A 46 0.21 -4.23 -4.94
CA SER A 46 -0.49 -4.91 -6.04
C SER A 46 0.02 -4.47 -7.41
N MET A 47 0.37 -3.19 -7.53
CA MET A 47 0.81 -2.64 -8.81
C MET A 47 2.26 -2.99 -9.15
N THR A 48 3.11 -3.21 -8.16
CA THR A 48 4.56 -3.33 -8.39
C THR A 48 5.15 -4.69 -8.07
N HIS A 49 4.44 -5.56 -7.34
CA HIS A 49 4.98 -6.86 -6.92
C HIS A 49 5.47 -7.68 -8.12
N HIS A 50 4.65 -7.79 -9.15
CA HIS A 50 5.01 -8.59 -10.32
C HIS A 50 6.27 -8.05 -11.01
N ALA A 51 6.34 -6.73 -11.17
CA ALA A 51 7.51 -6.10 -11.78
C ALA A 51 8.77 -6.37 -10.94
N ALA A 52 8.65 -6.25 -9.62
CA ALA A 52 9.78 -6.49 -8.73
C ALA A 52 10.26 -7.94 -8.81
N VAL A 53 9.34 -8.90 -8.75
CA VAL A 53 9.69 -10.33 -8.76
C VAL A 53 10.20 -10.76 -10.14
N SER A 54 9.48 -10.40 -11.21
CA SER A 54 9.80 -10.87 -12.56
C SER A 54 11.01 -10.18 -13.17
N HIS A 55 11.32 -8.96 -12.72
CA HIS A 55 12.39 -8.16 -13.29
C HIS A 55 13.48 -7.79 -12.30
N GLY A 56 13.49 -8.45 -11.14
CA GLY A 56 14.59 -8.31 -10.18
C GLY A 56 14.72 -6.94 -9.53
N LEU A 57 13.62 -6.19 -9.39
CA LEU A 57 13.70 -4.91 -8.70
C LEU A 57 13.76 -5.11 -7.19
N PRO A 58 14.37 -4.16 -6.45
CA PRO A 58 14.40 -4.26 -4.99
C PRO A 58 12.99 -4.30 -4.40
N HIS A 59 12.86 -4.97 -3.25
CA HIS A 59 11.58 -5.05 -2.55
C HIS A 59 11.55 -4.22 -1.26
N ASN A 60 12.60 -3.42 -1.00
CA ASN A 60 12.66 -2.57 0.17
C ASN A 60 12.03 -1.21 -0.12
N PHE A 61 11.52 -0.56 0.93
CA PHE A 61 10.82 0.72 0.77
C PHE A 61 11.74 1.84 0.32
N ALA A 62 13.03 1.78 0.66
CA ALA A 62 13.97 2.82 0.25
C ALA A 62 13.99 3.03 -1.27
N PHE A 63 13.90 1.93 -2.02
CA PHE A 63 13.85 2.00 -3.49
C PHE A 63 12.54 2.64 -3.98
N TRP A 64 11.41 2.31 -3.33
CA TRP A 64 10.09 2.71 -3.80
C TRP A 64 9.58 4.01 -3.20
N SER A 65 10.29 4.54 -2.20
CA SER A 65 9.85 5.70 -1.40
C SER A 65 9.43 6.90 -2.23
N GLU A 66 10.26 7.28 -3.19
CA GLU A 66 10.00 8.46 -4.02
C GLU A 66 8.77 8.25 -4.91
N HIS A 67 8.64 7.04 -5.46
CA HIS A 67 7.47 6.67 -6.27
C HIS A 67 6.19 6.73 -5.44
N CYS A 68 6.22 6.16 -4.24
CA CYS A 68 5.06 6.15 -3.35
C CYS A 68 4.68 7.56 -2.93
N ARG A 69 5.67 8.42 -2.65
CA ARG A 69 5.40 9.81 -2.30
C ARG A 69 4.70 10.55 -3.43
N ALA A 70 5.16 10.35 -4.66
CA ALA A 70 4.56 11.01 -5.82
C ALA A 70 3.10 10.60 -6.00
N VAL A 71 2.79 9.31 -5.88
CA VAL A 71 1.42 8.83 -6.02
C VAL A 71 0.56 9.32 -4.87
N LEU A 72 1.04 9.21 -3.64
CA LEU A 72 0.28 9.63 -2.46
C LEU A 72 -0.08 11.11 -2.53
N SER A 73 0.80 11.93 -3.10
CA SER A 73 0.58 13.38 -3.20
C SER A 73 -0.66 13.75 -4.02
N VAL A 74 -1.16 12.86 -4.87
CA VAL A 74 -2.36 13.11 -5.67
C VAL A 74 -3.57 12.30 -5.18
N CYS A 75 -3.42 11.62 -4.05
CA CYS A 75 -4.52 10.84 -3.47
C CYS A 75 -5.33 11.67 -2.49
N GLY A 76 -6.60 11.31 -2.33
CA GLY A 76 -7.51 12.01 -1.43
C GLY A 76 -7.55 11.45 -0.02
N LYS A 77 -7.11 10.20 0.16
CA LYS A 77 -7.00 9.59 1.49
C LYS A 77 -6.06 8.39 1.45
N LEU A 78 -5.58 8.02 2.64
CA LEU A 78 -4.76 6.83 2.85
C LEU A 78 -5.57 5.84 3.68
N ILE A 79 -5.66 4.61 3.22
CA ILE A 79 -6.18 3.50 4.01
C ILE A 79 -5.02 2.59 4.38
N VAL A 80 -4.86 2.31 5.66
CA VAL A 80 -3.85 1.37 6.15
C VAL A 80 -4.54 0.04 6.45
N LEU A 81 -4.11 -1.02 5.77
CA LEU A 81 -4.60 -2.36 6.05
C LEU A 81 -3.78 -2.94 7.20
N LYS A 82 -4.44 -3.26 8.30
CA LYS A 82 -3.80 -3.83 9.48
C LYS A 82 -3.52 -5.31 9.29
N LEU A 83 -2.78 -5.62 8.27
CA LEU A 83 -2.30 -6.97 8.02
C LEU A 83 -1.15 -7.26 8.97
N ASP A 84 -0.97 -8.52 9.31
CA ASP A 84 0.06 -8.95 10.26
C ASP A 84 1.42 -8.32 9.94
N GLY A 85 2.01 -7.67 10.93
CA GLY A 85 3.29 -6.96 10.80
C GLY A 85 3.19 -5.50 10.40
N TRP A 86 2.00 -4.96 10.25
CA TRP A 86 1.84 -3.56 9.80
C TRP A 86 2.47 -2.55 10.76
N GLU A 87 2.45 -2.83 12.07
CA GLU A 87 2.99 -1.93 13.10
C GLU A 87 4.52 -1.81 13.04
N HIS A 88 5.17 -2.79 12.45
CA HIS A 88 6.63 -2.83 12.34
C HIS A 88 7.11 -2.57 10.90
N SER A 89 6.19 -2.25 10.00
CA SER A 89 6.53 -2.01 8.60
C SER A 89 7.13 -0.62 8.42
N VAL A 90 8.35 -0.57 7.92
CA VAL A 90 9.02 0.70 7.59
C VAL A 90 8.24 1.45 6.53
N GLY A 91 7.74 0.73 5.51
CA GLY A 91 6.97 1.34 4.43
C GLY A 91 5.66 1.94 4.91
N VAL A 92 4.90 1.20 5.71
CA VAL A 92 3.61 1.70 6.23
C VAL A 92 3.83 2.91 7.12
N ALA A 93 4.84 2.86 8.01
CA ALA A 93 5.15 3.98 8.88
C ALA A 93 5.51 5.23 8.07
N ALA A 94 6.30 5.07 7.02
CA ALA A 94 6.69 6.19 6.15
C ALA A 94 5.48 6.76 5.39
N GLU A 95 4.59 5.90 4.92
CA GLU A 95 3.39 6.33 4.19
C GLU A 95 2.44 7.10 5.11
N ILE A 96 2.28 6.66 6.35
CA ILE A 96 1.49 7.37 7.35
C ILE A 96 2.10 8.76 7.60
N ALA A 97 3.41 8.83 7.80
CA ALA A 97 4.10 10.11 8.03
C ALA A 97 3.94 11.06 6.83
N MET A 98 4.06 10.53 5.60
CA MET A 98 3.85 11.33 4.39
C MET A 98 2.42 11.87 4.32
N ALA A 99 1.43 11.05 4.63
CA ALA A 99 0.03 11.47 4.61
C ALA A 99 -0.24 12.56 5.65
N GLU A 100 0.32 12.42 6.83
CA GLU A 100 0.21 13.44 7.88
C GLU A 100 0.83 14.76 7.43
N GLU A 101 2.02 14.69 6.85
CA GLU A 101 2.74 15.85 6.32
C GLU A 101 1.93 16.55 5.23
N MET A 102 1.27 15.80 4.38
CA MET A 102 0.46 16.31 3.27
C MET A 102 -0.96 16.72 3.67
N GLY A 103 -1.37 16.47 4.91
CA GLY A 103 -2.73 16.74 5.38
C GLY A 103 -3.78 15.82 4.78
N ILE A 104 -3.40 14.61 4.40
CA ILE A 104 -4.30 13.63 3.80
C ILE A 104 -4.95 12.78 4.89
N PRO A 105 -6.30 12.62 4.90
CA PRO A 105 -6.99 11.80 5.88
C PRO A 105 -6.51 10.36 5.88
N ILE A 106 -6.43 9.76 7.06
CA ILE A 106 -5.95 8.38 7.22
C ILE A 106 -7.04 7.54 7.89
N GLU A 107 -7.34 6.39 7.29
CA GLU A 107 -8.24 5.38 7.85
C GLU A 107 -7.46 4.10 8.08
N PHE A 108 -7.83 3.36 9.11
CA PHE A 108 -7.27 2.03 9.37
C PHE A 108 -8.38 1.01 9.23
N ILE A 109 -8.11 -0.08 8.50
CA ILE A 109 -9.08 -1.16 8.35
C ILE A 109 -8.46 -2.49 8.81
N GLU A 110 -9.30 -3.36 9.37
CA GLU A 110 -8.87 -4.67 9.83
C GLU A 110 -8.75 -5.64 8.66
N TRP A 111 -7.83 -6.60 8.79
CA TRP A 111 -7.77 -7.73 7.87
C TRP A 111 -8.71 -8.80 8.39
N GLU A 112 -9.67 -9.19 7.58
CA GLU A 112 -10.70 -10.15 8.01
C GLU A 112 -10.57 -11.52 7.36
N GLY A 113 -9.42 -11.79 6.82
CA GLY A 113 -9.16 -13.07 6.20
C GLY A 113 -9.58 -13.16 4.78
#